data_0dedf2404b05e5c17c1854ffafbbd781
#
_entry.id   0dedf2404b05e5c17c1854ffafbbd781
#
_cell.length_a   1.000
_cell.length_b   1.000
_cell.length_c   1.000
_cell.angle_alpha   90.00
_cell.angle_beta   90.00
_cell.angle_gamma   90.00
#
_symmetry.space_group_name_H-M   'P 1'
#
loop_
_entity.id
_entity.type
_entity.pdbx_description
1 polymer ?
#
loop_
_entity_poly.entity_id
_entity_poly.type
_entity_poly.pdbx_seq_one_letter_code
_entity_poly.pdbx_strand_id
1 'polypeptide(L)'
;EMQRSLVGSEMCIRDSLNEYEFPGDDTPIIKGSAYLALTSTSKDPNAPEYKCIHELMDAVDEYIPTPDRKADQPFLMPVEDVFTITGRGTVATGRVERGQIKTGEEVEIVGLTDEKRKVVVTGLEMFRKTLDFAEAGDNVGVLLRGVQRTEIQRGQVLAKPGTIHPHTKFRGQVYVLTKDEGGRHTPFFNNYRPQFYFRTTDVTGTISLPEGVEMCMPGDNVEMDVELITPIAIEVGLRFAIREGGRTVGSGAVIAINE
;
A
#
# COMPACT_ATOMS: atom_id res chain seq x y z
N GLU A 1 -11.66 18.00 -36.41
CA GLU A 1 -10.28 17.81 -35.89
C GLU A 1 -10.28 17.13 -34.53
N MET A 2 -11.13 17.54 -33.57
CA MET A 2 -11.23 16.96 -32.22
C MET A 2 -11.59 15.45 -32.22
N GLN A 3 -12.49 14.99 -33.08
CA GLN A 3 -12.85 13.56 -33.18
C GLN A 3 -11.70 12.69 -33.70
N ARG A 4 -10.87 13.18 -34.63
CA ARG A 4 -9.68 12.44 -35.12
C ARG A 4 -8.61 12.29 -34.04
N SER A 5 -8.44 13.31 -33.20
CA SER A 5 -7.52 13.27 -32.07
C SER A 5 -7.96 12.25 -31.01
N LEU A 6 -9.27 12.16 -30.72
CA LEU A 6 -9.81 11.21 -29.74
C LEU A 6 -9.68 9.75 -30.20
N VAL A 7 -9.86 9.47 -31.50
CA VAL A 7 -9.68 8.10 -32.04
C VAL A 7 -8.22 7.65 -31.95
N GLY A 8 -7.26 8.54 -32.26
CA GLY A 8 -5.84 8.24 -32.09
C GLY A 8 -5.47 7.99 -30.64
N SER A 9 -6.02 8.75 -29.71
CA SER A 9 -5.77 8.57 -28.26
C SER A 9 -6.36 7.25 -27.74
N GLU A 10 -7.55 6.85 -28.23
CA GLU A 10 -8.14 5.56 -27.85
C GLU A 10 -7.29 4.37 -28.30
N MET A 11 -6.80 4.38 -29.54
CA MET A 11 -5.90 3.34 -30.03
C MET A 11 -4.63 3.23 -29.17
N CYS A 12 -3.99 4.35 -28.87
CA CYS A 12 -2.80 4.35 -28.02
C CYS A 12 -3.07 3.81 -26.60
N ILE A 13 -4.25 4.09 -26.03
CA ILE A 13 -4.64 3.54 -24.73
C ILE A 13 -4.82 2.03 -24.80
N ARG A 14 -5.52 1.53 -25.84
CA ARG A 14 -5.73 0.08 -26.05
C ARG A 14 -4.41 -0.64 -26.28
N ASP A 15 -3.53 -0.08 -27.12
CA ASP A 15 -2.20 -0.64 -27.37
C ASP A 15 -1.38 -0.72 -26.07
N SER A 16 -1.39 0.34 -25.25
CA SER A 16 -0.72 0.33 -23.94
C SER A 16 -1.32 -0.70 -22.98
N LEU A 17 -2.64 -0.82 -22.93
CA LEU A 17 -3.28 -1.84 -22.09
C LEU A 17 -2.87 -3.25 -22.52
N ASN A 18 -2.86 -3.53 -23.82
CA ASN A 18 -2.45 -4.82 -24.38
C ASN A 18 -0.94 -5.10 -24.12
N GLU A 19 -0.07 -4.07 -24.19
CA GLU A 19 1.35 -4.19 -23.87
C GLU A 19 1.58 -4.61 -22.42
N TYR A 20 0.75 -4.12 -21.49
CA TYR A 20 0.80 -4.49 -20.06
C TYR A 20 -0.09 -5.68 -19.69
N GLU A 21 -0.52 -6.49 -20.67
CA GLU A 21 -1.33 -7.71 -20.50
C GLU A 21 -2.73 -7.45 -19.89
N PHE A 22 -3.28 -6.23 -20.08
CA PHE A 22 -4.68 -5.95 -19.81
C PHE A 22 -5.52 -6.12 -21.07
N PRO A 23 -6.82 -6.48 -20.96
CA PRO A 23 -7.70 -6.69 -22.13
C PRO A 23 -8.07 -5.36 -22.79
N GLY A 24 -7.13 -4.73 -23.50
CA GLY A 24 -7.29 -3.39 -24.07
C GLY A 24 -8.44 -3.29 -25.06
N ASP A 25 -8.72 -4.35 -25.83
CA ASP A 25 -9.80 -4.36 -26.81
C ASP A 25 -11.19 -4.45 -26.16
N ASP A 26 -11.30 -5.15 -25.02
CA ASP A 26 -12.55 -5.37 -24.29
C ASP A 26 -12.81 -4.31 -23.21
N THR A 27 -11.79 -3.52 -22.85
CA THR A 27 -11.94 -2.48 -21.81
C THR A 27 -12.87 -1.36 -22.29
N PRO A 28 -13.97 -1.06 -21.57
CA PRO A 28 -14.86 0.03 -21.93
C PRO A 28 -14.16 1.38 -21.83
N ILE A 29 -14.28 2.20 -22.87
CA ILE A 29 -13.74 3.55 -22.92
C ILE A 29 -14.89 4.54 -23.02
N ILE A 30 -15.11 5.30 -21.96
CA ILE A 30 -16.16 6.31 -21.89
C ILE A 30 -15.57 7.68 -22.29
N LYS A 31 -16.23 8.32 -23.26
CA LYS A 31 -15.81 9.62 -23.80
C LYS A 31 -16.73 10.72 -23.30
N GLY A 32 -16.16 11.79 -22.77
CA GLY A 32 -16.94 12.90 -22.28
C GLY A 32 -16.11 14.08 -21.78
N SER A 33 -16.78 15.08 -21.25
CA SER A 33 -16.16 16.26 -20.66
C SER A 33 -16.61 16.46 -19.23
N ALA A 34 -15.74 16.15 -18.28
CA ALA A 34 -15.98 16.44 -16.86
C ALA A 34 -16.15 17.95 -16.62
N TYR A 35 -15.48 18.80 -17.40
CA TYR A 35 -15.62 20.25 -17.28
C TYR A 35 -17.02 20.73 -17.64
N LEU A 36 -17.63 20.22 -18.71
CA LEU A 36 -19.00 20.57 -19.07
C LEU A 36 -20.01 20.12 -18.01
N ALA A 37 -19.82 18.94 -17.44
CA ALA A 37 -20.64 18.46 -16.33
C ALA A 37 -20.48 19.32 -15.06
N LEU A 38 -19.24 19.69 -14.72
CA LEU A 38 -18.94 20.50 -13.52
C LEU A 38 -19.50 21.95 -13.63
N THR A 39 -19.44 22.55 -14.82
CA THR A 39 -19.87 23.95 -15.04
C THR A 39 -21.34 24.06 -15.46
N SER A 40 -22.04 22.94 -15.63
CA SER A 40 -23.47 22.96 -15.96
C SER A 40 -24.28 23.60 -14.82
N THR A 41 -25.27 24.38 -15.22
CA THR A 41 -26.27 24.98 -14.33
C THR A 41 -27.57 24.16 -14.31
N SER A 42 -27.65 23.08 -15.09
CA SER A 42 -28.81 22.20 -15.12
C SER A 42 -29.04 21.52 -13.77
N LYS A 43 -30.29 21.46 -13.37
CA LYS A 43 -30.74 20.69 -12.18
C LYS A 43 -31.32 19.34 -12.58
N ASP A 44 -31.44 19.06 -13.86
CA ASP A 44 -31.90 17.77 -14.38
C ASP A 44 -30.71 16.78 -14.37
N PRO A 45 -30.78 15.70 -13.55
CA PRO A 45 -29.71 14.70 -13.52
C PRO A 45 -29.52 13.97 -14.85
N ASN A 46 -30.53 14.00 -15.76
CA ASN A 46 -30.48 13.38 -17.06
C ASN A 46 -30.05 14.34 -18.19
N ALA A 47 -29.59 15.55 -17.84
CA ALA A 47 -29.12 16.51 -18.85
C ALA A 47 -27.95 15.92 -19.65
N PRO A 48 -27.86 16.25 -20.96
CA PRO A 48 -26.85 15.67 -21.85
C PRO A 48 -25.40 15.79 -21.38
N GLU A 49 -25.08 16.86 -20.69
CA GLU A 49 -23.74 17.13 -20.12
C GLU A 49 -23.34 16.14 -19.00
N TYR A 50 -24.31 15.49 -18.32
CA TYR A 50 -24.04 14.48 -17.28
C TYR A 50 -24.01 13.06 -17.82
N LYS A 51 -24.44 12.82 -19.05
CA LYS A 51 -24.56 11.49 -19.64
C LYS A 51 -23.26 10.69 -19.54
N CYS A 52 -22.11 11.30 -19.89
CA CYS A 52 -20.83 10.62 -19.84
C CYS A 52 -20.39 10.23 -18.39
N ILE A 53 -20.88 10.97 -17.39
CA ILE A 53 -20.58 10.65 -15.99
C ILE A 53 -21.41 9.43 -15.55
N HIS A 54 -22.68 9.37 -15.93
CA HIS A 54 -23.52 8.20 -15.65
C HIS A 54 -22.99 6.96 -16.37
N GLU A 55 -22.69 7.06 -17.66
CA GLU A 55 -22.09 5.95 -18.45
C GLU A 55 -20.77 5.46 -17.82
N LEU A 56 -19.93 6.36 -17.28
CA LEU A 56 -18.72 5.98 -16.58
C LEU A 56 -19.01 5.20 -15.29
N MET A 57 -19.96 5.67 -14.49
CA MET A 57 -20.34 4.97 -13.25
C MET A 57 -20.95 3.61 -13.51
N ASP A 58 -21.83 3.53 -14.50
CA ASP A 58 -22.44 2.26 -14.92
C ASP A 58 -21.37 1.27 -15.41
N ALA A 59 -20.42 1.74 -16.24
CA ALA A 59 -19.31 0.91 -16.72
C ALA A 59 -18.37 0.47 -15.57
N VAL A 60 -18.13 1.30 -14.55
CA VAL A 60 -17.36 0.91 -13.37
C VAL A 60 -18.08 -0.19 -12.59
N ASP A 61 -19.38 -0.06 -12.37
CA ASP A 61 -20.16 -1.03 -11.62
C ASP A 61 -20.29 -2.38 -12.34
N GLU A 62 -20.35 -2.37 -13.68
CA GLU A 62 -20.50 -3.57 -14.49
C GLU A 62 -19.16 -4.27 -14.79
N TYR A 63 -18.11 -3.50 -15.12
CA TYR A 63 -16.84 -4.02 -15.63
C TYR A 63 -15.83 -4.35 -14.55
N ILE A 64 -15.76 -3.55 -13.46
CA ILE A 64 -14.77 -3.76 -12.41
C ILE A 64 -15.28 -4.83 -11.43
N PRO A 65 -14.60 -6.00 -11.32
CA PRO A 65 -15.03 -7.03 -10.40
C PRO A 65 -14.83 -6.58 -8.96
N THR A 66 -15.76 -6.98 -8.09
CA THR A 66 -15.59 -6.78 -6.64
C THR A 66 -14.33 -7.52 -6.18
N PRO A 67 -13.36 -6.83 -5.55
CA PRO A 67 -12.13 -7.47 -5.11
C PRO A 67 -12.41 -8.52 -4.03
N ASP A 68 -11.68 -9.65 -4.12
CA ASP A 68 -11.69 -10.66 -3.07
C ASP A 68 -11.01 -10.08 -1.82
N ARG A 69 -11.80 -9.90 -0.75
CA ARG A 69 -11.31 -9.38 0.53
C ARG A 69 -10.75 -10.55 1.35
N LYS A 70 -9.51 -10.42 1.79
CA LYS A 70 -8.85 -11.41 2.67
C LYS A 70 -9.38 -11.33 4.11
N ALA A 71 -10.70 -11.37 4.29
CA ALA A 71 -11.35 -11.18 5.59
C ALA A 71 -11.22 -12.39 6.53
N ASP A 72 -10.97 -13.57 6.00
CA ASP A 72 -10.75 -14.85 6.71
C ASP A 72 -9.35 -14.99 7.33
N GLN A 73 -8.41 -14.12 6.94
CA GLN A 73 -7.05 -14.12 7.48
C GLN A 73 -6.98 -13.42 8.84
N PRO A 74 -5.90 -13.65 9.62
CA PRO A 74 -5.68 -12.89 10.85
C PRO A 74 -5.60 -11.39 10.59
N PHE A 75 -6.31 -10.58 11.41
CA PHE A 75 -6.33 -9.13 11.29
C PHE A 75 -4.93 -8.52 11.27
N LEU A 76 -4.73 -7.59 10.35
CA LEU A 76 -3.55 -6.75 10.25
C LEU A 76 -3.90 -5.40 9.63
N MET A 77 -3.50 -4.32 10.30
CA MET A 77 -3.66 -2.95 9.85
C MET A 77 -2.37 -2.16 10.08
N PRO A 78 -1.68 -1.70 9.02
CA PRO A 78 -0.57 -0.75 9.15
C PRO A 78 -1.08 0.59 9.70
N VAL A 79 -0.32 1.16 10.65
CA VAL A 79 -0.62 2.47 11.23
C VAL A 79 -0.12 3.57 10.29
N GLU A 80 -1.02 4.43 9.82
CA GLU A 80 -0.71 5.56 8.94
C GLU A 80 -0.57 6.87 9.72
N ASP A 81 -1.47 7.10 10.68
CA ASP A 81 -1.43 8.27 11.55
C ASP A 81 -1.97 7.94 12.95
N VAL A 82 -1.57 8.77 13.92
CA VAL A 82 -1.98 8.62 15.32
C VAL A 82 -2.34 9.97 15.91
N PHE A 83 -3.52 10.08 16.49
CA PHE A 83 -3.97 11.27 17.18
C PHE A 83 -4.76 10.93 18.46
N THR A 84 -4.99 11.94 19.29
CA THR A 84 -5.72 11.78 20.54
C THR A 84 -7.04 12.52 20.44
N ILE A 85 -8.12 11.86 20.84
CA ILE A 85 -9.43 12.51 21.04
C ILE A 85 -9.60 12.75 22.54
N THR A 86 -9.74 14.02 22.93
CA THR A 86 -9.94 14.41 24.33
C THR A 86 -11.13 13.65 24.95
N GLY A 87 -10.88 12.97 26.07
CA GLY A 87 -11.90 12.19 26.77
C GLY A 87 -12.22 10.81 26.17
N ARG A 88 -11.68 10.46 25.00
CA ARG A 88 -11.91 9.15 24.36
C ARG A 88 -10.67 8.27 24.30
N GLY A 89 -9.49 8.85 24.08
CA GLY A 89 -8.22 8.12 24.04
C GLY A 89 -7.45 8.31 22.75
N THR A 90 -6.52 7.38 22.47
CA THR A 90 -5.65 7.39 21.29
C THR A 90 -6.33 6.64 20.15
N VAL A 91 -6.30 7.24 18.97
CA VAL A 91 -6.81 6.66 17.72
C VAL A 91 -5.64 6.42 16.78
N ALA A 92 -5.52 5.20 16.29
CA ALA A 92 -4.64 4.84 15.17
C ALA A 92 -5.48 4.71 13.91
N THR A 93 -5.08 5.38 12.84
CA THR A 93 -5.74 5.26 11.53
C THR A 93 -4.90 4.42 10.58
N GLY A 94 -5.57 3.74 9.68
CA GLY A 94 -4.95 2.96 8.64
C GLY A 94 -5.96 2.19 7.80
N ARG A 95 -5.46 1.56 6.75
CA ARG A 95 -6.24 0.64 5.95
C ARG A 95 -6.05 -0.78 6.48
N VAL A 96 -7.14 -1.48 6.72
CA VAL A 96 -7.09 -2.90 7.06
C VAL A 96 -6.53 -3.69 5.86
N GLU A 97 -5.36 -4.31 6.03
CA GLU A 97 -4.67 -5.05 4.97
C GLU A 97 -5.30 -6.44 4.78
N ARG A 98 -5.67 -7.07 5.89
CA ARG A 98 -6.32 -8.39 5.92
C ARG A 98 -7.07 -8.63 7.22
N GLY A 99 -7.95 -9.61 7.22
CA GLY A 99 -8.73 -10.02 8.37
C GLY A 99 -9.86 -9.08 8.71
N GLN A 100 -10.42 -9.30 9.89
CA GLN A 100 -11.52 -8.53 10.47
C GLN A 100 -11.21 -8.22 11.92
N ILE A 101 -11.66 -7.08 12.42
CA ILE A 101 -11.57 -6.64 13.83
C ILE A 101 -12.92 -6.13 14.31
N LYS A 102 -13.26 -6.45 15.56
CA LYS A 102 -14.47 -5.97 16.23
C LYS A 102 -14.14 -5.12 17.46
N THR A 103 -15.06 -4.25 17.82
CA THR A 103 -14.99 -3.54 19.09
C THR A 103 -14.98 -4.54 20.25
N GLY A 104 -14.06 -4.35 21.20
CA GLY A 104 -13.85 -5.24 22.36
C GLY A 104 -12.74 -6.27 22.16
N GLU A 105 -12.25 -6.48 20.94
CA GLU A 105 -11.17 -7.42 20.68
C GLU A 105 -9.78 -6.84 21.04
N GLU A 106 -8.85 -7.74 21.28
CA GLU A 106 -7.45 -7.46 21.61
C GLU A 106 -6.61 -7.48 20.36
N VAL A 107 -5.72 -6.48 20.21
CA VAL A 107 -4.71 -6.40 19.14
C VAL A 107 -3.33 -6.21 19.76
N GLU A 108 -2.29 -6.57 19.03
CA GLU A 108 -0.91 -6.25 19.34
C GLU A 108 -0.40 -5.10 18.47
N ILE A 109 0.32 -4.17 19.09
CA ILE A 109 1.14 -3.17 18.42
C ILE A 109 2.50 -3.80 18.17
N VAL A 110 2.93 -3.91 16.90
CA VAL A 110 4.15 -4.60 16.50
C VAL A 110 4.98 -3.75 15.55
N GLY A 111 6.31 -3.78 15.72
CA GLY A 111 7.29 -3.09 14.87
C GLY A 111 7.87 -1.85 15.50
N LEU A 112 9.01 -1.40 14.98
CA LEU A 112 9.87 -0.29 15.42
C LEU A 112 10.52 -0.50 16.80
N THR A 113 10.08 -1.49 17.55
CA THR A 113 10.66 -1.96 18.82
C THR A 113 10.53 -3.49 18.87
N ASP A 114 11.36 -4.13 19.70
CA ASP A 114 11.23 -5.58 19.96
C ASP A 114 10.05 -5.91 20.88
N GLU A 115 9.58 -4.91 21.63
CA GLU A 115 8.47 -5.07 22.54
C GLU A 115 7.13 -5.10 21.79
N LYS A 116 6.29 -6.06 22.15
CA LYS A 116 4.91 -6.16 21.69
C LYS A 116 3.98 -5.73 22.81
N ARG A 117 3.01 -4.92 22.47
CA ARG A 117 2.02 -4.44 23.43
C ARG A 117 0.62 -4.84 23.03
N LYS A 118 -0.07 -5.56 23.90
CA LYS A 118 -1.48 -5.89 23.74
C LYS A 118 -2.35 -4.73 24.20
N VAL A 119 -3.35 -4.42 23.40
CA VAL A 119 -4.28 -3.32 23.65
C VAL A 119 -5.69 -3.71 23.19
N VAL A 120 -6.70 -3.12 23.82
CA VAL A 120 -8.11 -3.41 23.50
C VAL A 120 -8.67 -2.32 22.59
N VAL A 121 -9.32 -2.74 21.50
CA VAL A 121 -10.09 -1.87 20.61
C VAL A 121 -11.39 -1.48 21.30
N THR A 122 -11.60 -0.19 21.54
CA THR A 122 -12.81 0.32 22.21
C THR A 122 -13.79 0.99 21.28
N GLY A 123 -13.43 1.18 20.02
CA GLY A 123 -14.29 1.72 18.98
C GLY A 123 -13.65 1.68 17.62
N LEU A 124 -14.47 1.64 16.60
CA LEU A 124 -14.10 1.68 15.20
C LEU A 124 -14.93 2.78 14.53
N GLU A 125 -14.28 3.62 13.72
CA GLU A 125 -14.93 4.72 13.05
C GLU A 125 -14.43 4.86 11.61
N MET A 126 -15.36 5.02 10.66
CA MET A 126 -15.09 5.30 9.26
C MET A 126 -16.04 6.37 8.75
N PHE A 127 -15.53 7.44 8.13
CA PHE A 127 -16.33 8.58 7.62
C PHE A 127 -17.31 9.16 8.66
N ARG A 128 -16.85 9.30 9.91
CA ARG A 128 -17.65 9.79 11.06
C ARG A 128 -18.82 8.89 11.46
N LYS A 129 -18.80 7.63 11.03
CA LYS A 129 -19.77 6.60 11.43
C LYS A 129 -19.06 5.57 12.30
N THR A 130 -19.66 5.23 13.43
CA THR A 130 -19.21 4.14 14.29
C THR A 130 -19.53 2.81 13.61
N LEU A 131 -18.57 1.90 13.63
CA LEU A 131 -18.69 0.56 13.08
C LEU A 131 -18.68 -0.49 14.20
N ASP A 132 -19.42 -1.58 14.03
CA ASP A 132 -19.36 -2.75 14.89
C ASP A 132 -18.11 -3.58 14.60
N PHE A 133 -17.69 -3.64 13.34
CA PHE A 133 -16.48 -4.31 12.86
C PHE A 133 -15.89 -3.55 11.67
N ALA A 134 -14.62 -3.83 11.39
CA ALA A 134 -13.92 -3.41 10.17
C ALA A 134 -13.22 -4.61 9.55
N GLU A 135 -13.12 -4.63 8.22
CA GLU A 135 -12.53 -5.74 7.47
C GLU A 135 -11.54 -5.29 6.40
N ALA A 136 -10.84 -6.25 5.81
CA ALA A 136 -9.86 -6.01 4.77
C ALA A 136 -10.38 -5.05 3.69
N GLY A 137 -9.61 -3.99 3.41
CA GLY A 137 -9.94 -2.92 2.47
C GLY A 137 -10.51 -1.66 3.11
N ASP A 138 -11.02 -1.72 4.33
CA ASP A 138 -11.59 -0.55 5.00
C ASP A 138 -10.52 0.40 5.53
N ASN A 139 -10.70 1.71 5.33
CA ASN A 139 -9.90 2.74 5.98
C ASN A 139 -10.58 3.17 7.27
N VAL A 140 -9.98 2.86 8.41
CA VAL A 140 -10.64 3.04 9.71
C VAL A 140 -9.76 3.76 10.72
N GLY A 141 -10.42 4.45 11.65
CA GLY A 141 -9.84 4.89 12.91
C GLY A 141 -10.15 3.87 14.00
N VAL A 142 -9.11 3.31 14.60
CA VAL A 142 -9.19 2.33 15.67
C VAL A 142 -8.90 3.02 16.99
N LEU A 143 -9.91 3.10 17.87
CA LEU A 143 -9.78 3.68 19.20
C LEU A 143 -9.19 2.63 20.16
N LEU A 144 -8.07 2.95 20.77
CA LEU A 144 -7.28 2.05 21.61
C LEU A 144 -7.36 2.45 23.08
N ARG A 145 -7.58 1.48 23.98
CA ARG A 145 -7.61 1.71 25.42
C ARG A 145 -6.21 1.57 26.02
N GLY A 146 -5.86 2.52 26.93
CA GLY A 146 -4.66 2.42 27.75
C GLY A 146 -3.37 2.64 26.98
N VAL A 147 -3.41 3.27 25.81
CA VAL A 147 -2.26 3.65 25.00
C VAL A 147 -2.17 5.16 24.91
N GLN A 148 -1.01 5.72 25.17
CA GLN A 148 -0.72 7.12 24.92
C GLN A 148 -0.24 7.32 23.47
N ARG A 149 -0.44 8.51 22.92
CA ARG A 149 -0.01 8.83 21.54
C ARG A 149 1.48 8.59 21.31
N THR A 150 2.31 8.71 22.35
CA THR A 150 3.76 8.49 22.29
C THR A 150 4.17 7.02 22.27
N GLU A 151 3.25 6.10 22.55
CA GLU A 151 3.49 4.66 22.64
C GLU A 151 3.09 3.89 21.39
N ILE A 152 2.52 4.59 20.40
CA ILE A 152 2.18 4.07 19.09
C ILE A 152 2.51 5.11 18.02
N GLN A 153 3.04 4.68 16.89
CA GLN A 153 3.46 5.60 15.84
C GLN A 153 3.28 4.99 14.45
N ARG A 154 3.27 5.86 13.44
CA ARG A 154 3.28 5.46 12.04
C ARG A 154 4.41 4.47 11.78
N GLY A 155 4.12 3.43 10.98
CA GLY A 155 5.09 2.39 10.65
C GLY A 155 4.97 1.13 11.47
N GLN A 156 4.32 1.19 12.64
CA GLN A 156 3.89 -0.01 13.37
C GLN A 156 2.66 -0.61 12.73
N VAL A 157 2.31 -1.83 13.11
CA VAL A 157 1.07 -2.48 12.71
C VAL A 157 0.23 -2.83 13.93
N LEU A 158 -1.09 -2.78 13.79
CA LEU A 158 -2.04 -3.43 14.67
C LEU A 158 -2.34 -4.80 14.07
N ALA A 159 -2.13 -5.85 14.84
CA ALA A 159 -2.32 -7.22 14.37
C ALA A 159 -3.05 -8.08 15.42
N LYS A 160 -3.64 -9.17 14.96
CA LYS A 160 -4.14 -10.20 15.87
C LYS A 160 -2.98 -10.73 16.70
N PRO A 161 -3.11 -10.87 18.03
CA PRO A 161 -2.03 -11.29 18.90
C PRO A 161 -1.32 -12.58 18.44
N GLY A 162 0.02 -12.52 18.38
CA GLY A 162 0.86 -13.66 18.02
C GLY A 162 0.94 -14.01 16.54
N THR A 163 0.35 -13.23 15.64
CA THR A 163 0.30 -13.57 14.20
C THR A 163 1.40 -12.94 13.35
N ILE A 164 2.07 -11.90 13.86
CA ILE A 164 3.21 -11.26 13.21
C ILE A 164 4.28 -10.91 14.25
N HIS A 165 5.55 -10.87 13.80
CA HIS A 165 6.70 -10.57 14.66
C HIS A 165 7.55 -9.46 14.07
N PRO A 166 8.25 -8.68 14.90
CA PRO A 166 9.25 -7.72 14.43
C PRO A 166 10.54 -8.47 14.07
N HIS A 167 11.16 -8.11 12.95
CA HIS A 167 12.41 -8.68 12.46
C HIS A 167 13.34 -7.60 11.94
N THR A 168 14.63 -7.82 12.05
CA THR A 168 15.67 -6.95 11.49
C THR A 168 16.38 -7.57 10.30
N LYS A 169 16.34 -8.91 10.14
CA LYS A 169 17.08 -9.62 9.09
C LYS A 169 16.15 -10.41 8.20
N PHE A 170 16.30 -10.22 6.91
CA PHE A 170 15.52 -10.95 5.91
C PHE A 170 16.30 -11.13 4.62
N ARG A 171 15.88 -12.10 3.82
CA ARG A 171 16.30 -12.25 2.43
C ARG A 171 15.21 -11.76 1.50
N GLY A 172 15.59 -10.94 0.54
CA GLY A 172 14.67 -10.38 -0.45
C GLY A 172 15.08 -10.73 -1.88
N GLN A 173 14.09 -11.02 -2.71
CA GLN A 173 14.25 -11.03 -4.17
C GLN A 173 14.03 -9.60 -4.65
N VAL A 174 15.01 -9.01 -5.32
CA VAL A 174 15.02 -7.58 -5.67
C VAL A 174 15.30 -7.37 -7.14
N TYR A 175 14.48 -6.57 -7.79
CA TYR A 175 14.75 -5.99 -9.09
C TYR A 175 15.30 -4.57 -8.93
N VAL A 176 16.44 -4.30 -9.52
CA VAL A 176 17.10 -2.99 -9.48
C VAL A 176 16.70 -2.20 -10.71
N LEU A 177 15.98 -1.08 -10.50
CA LEU A 177 15.47 -0.24 -11.58
C LEU A 177 16.61 0.35 -12.43
N THR A 178 16.41 0.30 -13.74
CA THR A 178 17.32 0.91 -14.72
C THR A 178 17.20 2.44 -14.70
N LYS A 179 18.14 3.12 -15.36
CA LYS A 179 18.09 4.58 -15.52
C LYS A 179 16.82 5.03 -16.25
N ASP A 180 16.38 4.30 -17.26
CA ASP A 180 15.22 4.64 -18.09
C ASP A 180 13.91 4.48 -17.30
N GLU A 181 13.90 3.60 -16.29
CA GLU A 181 12.81 3.45 -15.32
C GLU A 181 12.88 4.45 -14.16
N GLY A 182 13.79 5.43 -14.21
CA GLY A 182 13.99 6.44 -13.16
C GLY A 182 14.88 5.97 -12.00
N GLY A 183 15.47 4.80 -12.10
CA GLY A 183 16.37 4.20 -11.12
C GLY A 183 17.80 4.70 -11.15
N ARG A 184 18.74 3.82 -10.82
CA ARG A 184 20.18 4.09 -10.79
C ARG A 184 20.80 4.00 -12.19
N HIS A 185 21.95 4.67 -12.35
CA HIS A 185 22.81 4.55 -13.52
C HIS A 185 24.19 3.94 -13.19
N THR A 186 24.44 3.66 -11.90
CA THR A 186 25.67 3.07 -11.39
C THR A 186 25.37 1.83 -10.57
N PRO A 187 26.27 0.82 -10.57
CA PRO A 187 26.13 -0.35 -9.70
C PRO A 187 26.22 0.04 -8.22
N PHE A 188 25.80 -0.87 -7.36
CA PHE A 188 26.10 -0.82 -5.93
C PHE A 188 26.82 -2.10 -5.49
N PHE A 189 27.48 -2.02 -4.36
CA PHE A 189 28.36 -3.05 -3.81
C PHE A 189 27.86 -3.52 -2.44
N ASN A 190 28.50 -4.54 -1.90
CA ASN A 190 28.26 -4.96 -0.52
C ASN A 190 28.33 -3.78 0.46
N ASN A 191 27.53 -3.86 1.52
CA ASN A 191 27.37 -2.81 2.53
C ASN A 191 26.71 -1.51 2.02
N TYR A 192 26.04 -1.56 0.87
CA TYR A 192 25.19 -0.46 0.43
C TYR A 192 24.04 -0.26 1.43
N ARG A 193 23.73 0.99 1.81
CA ARG A 193 22.81 1.33 2.88
C ARG A 193 21.70 2.28 2.41
N PRO A 194 20.73 1.80 1.63
CA PRO A 194 19.57 2.58 1.21
C PRO A 194 18.47 2.58 2.27
N GLN A 195 17.35 3.27 1.96
CA GLN A 195 16.11 3.18 2.71
C GLN A 195 15.19 2.11 2.12
N PHE A 196 14.66 1.27 2.98
CA PHE A 196 13.68 0.23 2.66
C PHE A 196 12.31 0.71 3.10
N TYR A 197 11.38 0.78 2.17
CA TYR A 197 10.00 1.21 2.41
C TYR A 197 9.10 -0.01 2.53
N PHE A 198 8.59 -0.23 3.73
CA PHE A 198 7.62 -1.28 4.04
C PHE A 198 6.31 -0.65 4.48
N ARG A 199 5.18 -1.01 3.88
CA ARG A 199 3.86 -0.46 4.25
C ARG A 199 3.90 1.07 4.43
N THR A 200 3.85 1.55 5.67
CA THR A 200 3.76 2.97 6.01
C THR A 200 5.05 3.57 6.58
N THR A 201 6.15 2.81 6.61
CA THR A 201 7.44 3.26 7.17
C THR A 201 8.60 3.04 6.22
N ASP A 202 9.67 3.78 6.48
CA ASP A 202 10.97 3.60 5.87
C ASP A 202 12.04 3.34 6.95
N VAL A 203 12.95 2.43 6.67
CA VAL A 203 14.07 2.09 7.55
C VAL A 203 15.32 1.89 6.74
N THR A 204 16.43 2.42 7.25
CA THR A 204 17.74 2.16 6.67
C THR A 204 18.13 0.69 6.91
N GLY A 205 18.60 0.03 5.85
CA GLY A 205 19.13 -1.33 5.92
C GLY A 205 20.45 -1.47 5.20
N THR A 206 21.26 -2.41 5.62
CA THR A 206 22.51 -2.78 4.97
C THR A 206 22.30 -4.00 4.10
N ILE A 207 22.71 -3.94 2.85
CA ILE A 207 22.62 -5.03 1.87
C ILE A 207 23.90 -5.85 1.90
N SER A 208 23.73 -7.18 1.92
CA SER A 208 24.77 -8.16 1.68
C SER A 208 24.41 -8.95 0.42
N LEU A 209 25.29 -8.87 -0.58
CA LEU A 209 25.15 -9.62 -1.84
C LEU A 209 25.55 -11.09 -1.64
N PRO A 210 25.01 -12.00 -2.46
CA PRO A 210 25.38 -13.42 -2.40
C PRO A 210 26.88 -13.65 -2.62
N GLU A 211 27.38 -14.76 -2.13
CA GLU A 211 28.78 -15.14 -2.31
C GLU A 211 29.13 -15.23 -3.80
N GLY A 212 30.23 -14.60 -4.18
CA GLY A 212 30.69 -14.52 -5.58
C GLY A 212 30.08 -13.37 -6.39
N VAL A 213 29.13 -12.59 -5.84
CA VAL A 213 28.59 -11.39 -6.47
C VAL A 213 29.26 -10.16 -5.88
N GLU A 214 30.12 -9.51 -6.66
CA GLU A 214 30.86 -8.32 -6.21
C GLU A 214 30.00 -7.05 -6.27
N MET A 215 29.12 -6.94 -7.28
CA MET A 215 28.28 -5.78 -7.50
C MET A 215 26.93 -6.16 -8.10
N CYS A 216 25.96 -5.27 -7.97
CA CYS A 216 24.64 -5.39 -8.58
C CYS A 216 24.43 -4.21 -9.53
N MET A 217 24.06 -4.51 -10.78
CA MET A 217 23.84 -3.54 -11.85
C MET A 217 22.37 -3.11 -11.91
N PRO A 218 22.09 -1.89 -12.41
CA PRO A 218 20.75 -1.54 -12.83
C PRO A 218 20.20 -2.52 -13.86
N GLY A 219 18.98 -3.04 -13.66
CA GLY A 219 18.35 -4.08 -14.47
C GLY A 219 18.53 -5.50 -13.92
N ASP A 220 19.36 -5.69 -12.92
CA ASP A 220 19.54 -7.01 -12.31
C ASP A 220 18.34 -7.41 -11.44
N ASN A 221 18.08 -8.72 -11.42
CA ASN A 221 17.17 -9.35 -10.48
C ASN A 221 17.99 -10.31 -9.61
N VAL A 222 18.13 -9.95 -8.31
CA VAL A 222 19.08 -10.63 -7.43
C VAL A 222 18.45 -10.91 -6.06
N GLU A 223 18.79 -12.06 -5.47
CA GLU A 223 18.53 -12.32 -4.06
C GLU A 223 19.60 -11.63 -3.22
N MET A 224 19.19 -10.99 -2.14
CA MET A 224 20.12 -10.33 -1.22
C MET A 224 19.67 -10.46 0.22
N ASP A 225 20.63 -10.53 1.13
CA ASP A 225 20.38 -10.46 2.55
C ASP A 225 20.38 -9.01 3.00
N VAL A 226 19.43 -8.65 3.85
CA VAL A 226 19.25 -7.28 4.35
C VAL A 226 19.20 -7.30 5.87
N GLU A 227 19.96 -6.40 6.48
CA GLU A 227 19.90 -6.12 7.91
C GLU A 227 19.45 -4.69 8.16
N LEU A 228 18.25 -4.55 8.74
CA LEU A 228 17.63 -3.27 9.08
C LEU A 228 18.17 -2.73 10.40
N ILE A 229 18.29 -1.41 10.53
CA ILE A 229 18.70 -0.76 11.79
C ILE A 229 17.60 -0.76 12.86
N THR A 230 16.35 -1.04 12.48
CA THR A 230 15.19 -1.02 13.37
C THR A 230 14.29 -2.21 13.02
N PRO A 231 13.76 -2.94 14.01
CA PRO A 231 12.87 -4.08 13.75
C PRO A 231 11.53 -3.63 13.16
N ILE A 232 11.07 -4.33 12.15
CA ILE A 232 9.79 -4.05 11.47
C ILE A 232 8.94 -5.32 11.46
N ALA A 233 7.63 -5.15 11.48
CA ALA A 233 6.68 -6.24 11.27
C ALA A 233 6.79 -6.77 9.82
N ILE A 234 7.60 -7.80 9.62
CA ILE A 234 7.89 -8.43 8.31
C ILE A 234 7.32 -9.84 8.28
N GLU A 235 6.90 -10.25 7.10
CA GLU A 235 6.49 -11.63 6.79
C GLU A 235 6.93 -12.00 5.37
N VAL A 236 7.03 -13.28 5.09
CA VAL A 236 7.36 -13.79 3.76
C VAL A 236 6.26 -13.36 2.78
N GLY A 237 6.66 -12.89 1.60
CA GLY A 237 5.78 -12.34 0.57
C GLY A 237 5.53 -10.83 0.70
N LEU A 238 5.95 -10.18 1.80
CA LEU A 238 5.81 -8.72 1.94
C LEU A 238 6.65 -8.00 0.89
N ARG A 239 6.01 -7.12 0.11
CA ARG A 239 6.68 -6.28 -0.87
C ARG A 239 7.29 -5.05 -0.22
N PHE A 240 8.40 -4.60 -0.79
CA PHE A 240 9.09 -3.39 -0.36
C PHE A 240 9.70 -2.63 -1.55
N ALA A 241 9.93 -1.34 -1.35
CA ALA A 241 10.70 -0.52 -2.28
C ALA A 241 12.03 -0.11 -1.64
N ILE A 242 13.06 -0.01 -2.46
CA ILE A 242 14.37 0.53 -2.08
C ILE A 242 14.47 1.94 -2.65
N ARG A 243 14.82 2.91 -1.78
CA ARG A 243 14.94 4.31 -2.18
C ARG A 243 16.26 4.92 -1.75
N GLU A 244 16.73 5.83 -2.57
CA GLU A 244 17.93 6.63 -2.36
C GLU A 244 17.64 8.07 -2.76
N GLY A 245 17.88 9.03 -1.85
CA GLY A 245 17.69 10.45 -2.14
C GLY A 245 16.28 10.80 -2.67
N GLY A 246 15.23 10.10 -2.20
CA GLY A 246 13.86 10.32 -2.62
C GLY A 246 13.45 9.61 -3.93
N ARG A 247 14.36 8.89 -4.60
CA ARG A 247 14.08 8.11 -5.82
C ARG A 247 13.96 6.62 -5.47
N THR A 248 13.01 5.94 -6.10
CA THR A 248 12.94 4.47 -6.04
C THR A 248 14.02 3.91 -6.96
N VAL A 249 14.89 3.09 -6.40
CA VAL A 249 16.03 2.48 -7.13
C VAL A 249 15.89 0.96 -7.24
N GLY A 250 14.92 0.38 -6.57
CA GLY A 250 14.61 -1.04 -6.66
C GLY A 250 13.30 -1.36 -5.98
N SER A 251 12.79 -2.53 -6.29
CA SER A 251 11.61 -3.12 -5.66
C SER A 251 11.82 -4.60 -5.45
N GLY A 252 11.23 -5.15 -4.40
CA GLY A 252 11.39 -6.56 -4.09
C GLY A 252 10.31 -7.12 -3.19
N ALA A 253 10.44 -8.40 -2.91
CA ALA A 253 9.61 -9.12 -1.95
C ALA A 253 10.49 -9.91 -0.98
N VAL A 254 10.05 -10.03 0.26
CA VAL A 254 10.68 -10.86 1.28
C VAL A 254 10.47 -12.33 0.93
N ILE A 255 11.53 -13.11 0.78
CA ILE A 255 11.47 -14.54 0.47
C ILE A 255 11.81 -15.42 1.67
N ALA A 256 12.56 -14.91 2.65
CA ALA A 256 12.87 -15.58 3.89
C ALA A 256 13.15 -14.59 5.02
N ILE A 257 12.90 -15.01 6.25
CA ILE A 257 13.29 -14.30 7.47
C ILE A 257 14.56 -15.00 8.01
N ASN A 258 15.61 -14.21 8.22
CA ASN A 258 16.91 -14.69 8.70
C ASN A 258 17.09 -14.22 10.15
N GLU A 259 16.82 -15.08 11.10
CA GLU A 259 17.08 -14.86 12.55
C GLU A 259 18.19 -15.74 13.07
#